data_6a356dc4d4532853bc1b10b131c47eed
#
_entry.id   6a356dc4d4532853bc1b10b131c47eed
#
_cell.length_a   1.000
_cell.length_b   1.000
_cell.length_c   1.000
_cell.angle_alpha   90.00
_cell.angle_beta   90.00
_cell.angle_gamma   90.00
#
_symmetry.space_group_name_H-M   'P 1'
#
loop_
_entity.id
_entity.type
_entity.pdbx_description
1 polymer ?
#
loop_
_entity_poly.entity_id
_entity_poly.type
_entity_poly.pdbx_seq_one_letter_code
_entity_poly.pdbx_strand_id
1 'polypeptide(L)'
;MHCVRKVTEDLYWVGSNDRRLELFENIFPIQKGVSYNSYLLLDEKTVLFDTVDNAVGRQFLENIAAVLNGRTLDYLVINHMEPDHCALIEDLHLRYPDMKLIGNAKTFPMIDQFYGMDLGDKKIIIKEGETFSCGKHTLHFVMAPMVHWPEAMMTYDETDKVLFSADAFGTFGALDGVIFNDEMDFDQIGRAHV
;
A
#
# COMPACT_ATOMS: atom_id res chain seq x y z
N MET A 1 -1.48 -16.59 -12.34
CA MET A 1 -2.45 -15.67 -13.02
C MET A 1 -2.42 -14.39 -12.22
N HIS A 2 -2.21 -13.26 -12.84
CA HIS A 2 -2.15 -11.95 -12.18
C HIS A 2 -3.40 -11.12 -12.49
N CYS A 3 -3.77 -10.24 -11.57
CA CYS A 3 -4.88 -9.30 -11.67
C CYS A 3 -4.34 -7.91 -11.36
N VAL A 4 -3.97 -7.17 -12.39
CA VAL A 4 -3.41 -5.82 -12.27
C VAL A 4 -4.21 -4.84 -13.10
N ARG A 5 -4.24 -3.57 -12.70
CA ARG A 5 -4.92 -2.51 -13.43
C ARG A 5 -4.00 -1.30 -13.59
N LYS A 6 -3.88 -0.79 -14.80
CA LYS A 6 -3.13 0.44 -15.05
C LYS A 6 -3.97 1.63 -14.57
N VAL A 7 -3.37 2.51 -13.76
CA VAL A 7 -4.01 3.71 -13.20
C VAL A 7 -3.61 4.94 -14.00
N THR A 8 -2.30 5.17 -14.14
CA THR A 8 -1.74 6.22 -15.01
C THR A 8 -0.75 5.61 -16.00
N GLU A 9 0.10 6.41 -16.64
CA GLU A 9 1.10 5.87 -17.57
C GLU A 9 2.08 4.93 -16.88
N ASP A 10 2.50 5.29 -15.66
CA ASP A 10 3.57 4.63 -14.91
C ASP A 10 3.06 3.94 -13.63
N LEU A 11 1.81 4.18 -13.21
CA LEU A 11 1.24 3.67 -11.97
C LEU A 11 0.26 2.51 -12.23
N TYR A 12 0.40 1.43 -11.44
CA TYR A 12 -0.42 0.23 -11.53
C TYR A 12 -1.02 -0.12 -10.17
N TRP A 13 -2.32 -0.40 -10.13
CA TRP A 13 -2.93 -1.12 -9.01
C TRP A 13 -2.49 -2.58 -9.05
N VAL A 14 -1.92 -3.05 -7.95
CA VAL A 14 -1.40 -4.42 -7.77
C VAL A 14 -2.03 -5.13 -6.59
N GLY A 15 -2.99 -4.50 -5.93
CA GLY A 15 -3.71 -5.01 -4.78
C GLY A 15 -4.47 -6.32 -5.06
N SER A 16 -5.30 -6.70 -4.12
CA SER A 16 -6.09 -7.94 -4.22
C SER A 16 -7.45 -7.80 -3.56
N ASN A 17 -8.36 -8.71 -3.91
CA ASN A 17 -9.70 -8.78 -3.33
C ASN A 17 -9.87 -10.07 -2.53
N ASP A 18 -10.40 -9.98 -1.31
CA ASP A 18 -10.87 -11.15 -0.57
C ASP A 18 -12.39 -11.13 -0.45
N ARG A 19 -13.04 -12.09 -1.12
CA ARG A 19 -14.50 -12.29 -1.10
C ARG A 19 -14.94 -13.34 -0.10
N ARG A 20 -13.99 -13.97 0.63
CA ARG A 20 -14.26 -15.01 1.62
C ARG A 20 -14.39 -14.44 3.02
N LEU A 21 -13.88 -13.23 3.25
CA LEU A 21 -13.91 -12.58 4.53
C LEU A 21 -15.34 -12.10 4.82
N GLU A 22 -15.96 -12.64 5.88
CA GLU A 22 -17.30 -12.27 6.32
C GLU A 22 -17.29 -11.17 7.39
N LEU A 23 -16.22 -11.11 8.19
CA LEU A 23 -16.01 -10.14 9.26
C LEU A 23 -14.63 -9.52 9.13
N PHE A 24 -14.55 -8.20 8.96
CA PHE A 24 -13.29 -7.47 9.07
C PHE A 24 -12.96 -7.28 10.55
N GLU A 25 -11.71 -7.56 10.95
CA GLU A 25 -11.21 -7.55 12.34
C GLU A 25 -12.08 -8.40 13.31
N ASN A 26 -12.81 -9.38 12.84
CA ASN A 26 -13.79 -10.18 13.61
C ASN A 26 -14.93 -9.36 14.24
N ILE A 27 -15.16 -8.13 13.81
CA ILE A 27 -16.14 -7.21 14.40
C ILE A 27 -17.12 -6.70 13.36
N PHE A 28 -16.63 -6.26 12.19
CA PHE A 28 -17.43 -5.58 11.18
C PHE A 28 -17.93 -6.54 10.10
N PRO A 29 -19.25 -6.80 9.99
CA PRO A 29 -19.80 -7.61 8.91
C PRO A 29 -19.58 -6.94 7.54
N ILE A 30 -18.95 -7.67 6.63
CA ILE A 30 -18.70 -7.22 5.26
C ILE A 30 -19.35 -8.20 4.28
N GLN A 31 -20.49 -7.79 3.69
CA GLN A 31 -21.26 -8.66 2.81
C GLN A 31 -20.65 -8.88 1.42
N LYS A 32 -19.81 -7.93 0.98
CA LYS A 32 -19.21 -7.93 -0.37
C LYS A 32 -17.70 -8.24 -0.35
N GLY A 33 -17.19 -8.73 0.77
CA GLY A 33 -15.75 -8.89 0.97
C GLY A 33 -15.00 -7.56 1.11
N VAL A 34 -13.70 -7.57 0.84
CA VAL A 34 -12.81 -6.42 0.98
C VAL A 34 -11.82 -6.34 -0.18
N SER A 35 -11.43 -5.14 -0.56
CA SER A 35 -10.29 -4.88 -1.44
C SER A 35 -9.13 -4.32 -0.62
N TYR A 36 -7.95 -4.88 -0.83
CA TYR A 36 -6.70 -4.36 -0.28
C TYR A 36 -5.98 -3.63 -1.41
N ASN A 37 -5.81 -2.32 -1.26
CA ASN A 37 -5.29 -1.46 -2.30
C ASN A 37 -3.80 -1.20 -2.10
N SER A 38 -3.02 -1.67 -3.05
CA SER A 38 -1.59 -1.39 -3.15
C SER A 38 -1.27 -0.99 -4.59
N TYR A 39 -0.29 -0.12 -4.74
CA TYR A 39 0.07 0.46 -6.04
C TYR A 39 1.56 0.34 -6.29
N LEU A 40 1.95 0.09 -7.54
CA LEU A 40 3.33 0.00 -7.99
C LEU A 40 3.61 1.07 -9.05
N LEU A 41 4.52 1.97 -8.74
CA LEU A 41 5.03 2.99 -9.64
C LEU A 41 6.28 2.47 -10.36
N LEU A 42 6.28 2.56 -11.69
CA LEU A 42 7.39 2.20 -12.57
C LEU A 42 8.05 3.47 -13.13
N ASP A 43 8.98 4.03 -12.39
CA ASP A 43 9.80 5.16 -12.82
C ASP A 43 11.28 4.73 -12.98
N GLU A 44 12.24 5.64 -12.94
CA GLU A 44 13.67 5.29 -12.83
C GLU A 44 13.88 4.36 -11.63
N LYS A 45 13.22 4.68 -10.52
CA LYS A 45 13.07 3.82 -9.35
C LYS A 45 11.68 3.22 -9.30
N THR A 46 11.60 1.96 -8.91
CA THR A 46 10.33 1.28 -8.67
C THR A 46 9.89 1.48 -7.24
N VAL A 47 8.66 1.92 -7.02
CA VAL A 47 8.12 2.21 -5.70
C VAL A 47 6.79 1.52 -5.50
N LEU A 48 6.70 0.70 -4.47
CA LEU A 48 5.46 0.07 -4.01
C LEU A 48 4.87 0.89 -2.87
N PHE A 49 3.56 1.10 -2.86
CA PHE A 49 2.82 1.79 -1.80
C PHE A 49 1.95 0.81 -1.05
N ASP A 50 2.27 0.59 0.21
CA ASP A 50 1.70 -0.39 1.13
C ASP A 50 1.74 -1.83 0.58
N THR A 51 1.33 -2.79 1.40
CA THR A 51 1.12 -4.17 0.99
C THR A 51 -0.36 -4.53 1.11
N VAL A 52 -0.67 -5.79 1.36
CA VAL A 52 -2.02 -6.31 1.53
C VAL A 52 -2.06 -7.31 2.67
N ASP A 53 -3.26 -7.74 3.06
CA ASP A 53 -3.44 -8.84 4.02
C ASP A 53 -2.81 -10.15 3.52
N ASN A 54 -2.26 -10.93 4.45
CA ASN A 54 -1.59 -12.19 4.15
C ASN A 54 -2.50 -13.22 3.45
N ALA A 55 -3.82 -13.17 3.70
CA ALA A 55 -4.80 -14.08 3.07
C ALA A 55 -4.80 -14.01 1.54
N VAL A 56 -4.37 -12.89 0.95
CA VAL A 56 -4.28 -12.65 -0.50
C VAL A 56 -2.84 -12.46 -0.98
N GLY A 57 -1.86 -12.70 -0.12
CA GLY A 57 -0.44 -12.43 -0.36
C GLY A 57 0.11 -13.09 -1.62
N ARG A 58 -0.27 -14.33 -1.91
CA ARG A 58 0.18 -15.02 -3.12
C ARG A 58 -0.21 -14.28 -4.40
N GLN A 59 -1.47 -13.84 -4.50
CA GLN A 59 -1.95 -13.10 -5.66
C GLN A 59 -1.22 -11.76 -5.79
N PHE A 60 -1.02 -11.08 -4.67
CA PHE A 60 -0.30 -9.83 -4.61
C PHE A 60 1.15 -9.94 -5.10
N LEU A 61 1.89 -10.95 -4.64
CA LEU A 61 3.26 -11.18 -5.09
C LEU A 61 3.34 -11.55 -6.59
N GLU A 62 2.35 -12.29 -7.11
CA GLU A 62 2.23 -12.57 -8.55
C GLU A 62 1.93 -11.28 -9.34
N ASN A 63 1.10 -10.37 -8.81
CA ASN A 63 0.79 -9.08 -9.43
C ASN A 63 2.03 -8.20 -9.52
N ILE A 64 2.79 -8.04 -8.43
CA ILE A 64 4.04 -7.26 -8.39
C ILE A 64 5.04 -7.81 -9.42
N ALA A 65 5.25 -9.13 -9.42
CA ALA A 65 6.20 -9.75 -10.34
C ALA A 65 5.83 -9.54 -11.82
N ALA A 66 4.52 -9.57 -12.12
CA ALA A 66 4.02 -9.34 -13.47
C ALA A 66 4.26 -7.90 -13.94
N VAL A 67 4.01 -6.91 -13.07
CA VAL A 67 4.20 -5.49 -13.39
C VAL A 67 5.68 -5.13 -13.46
N LEU A 68 6.51 -5.62 -12.52
CA LEU A 68 7.96 -5.40 -12.54
C LEU A 68 8.61 -5.97 -13.81
N ASN A 69 8.08 -7.05 -14.35
CA ASN A 69 8.55 -7.68 -15.60
C ASN A 69 10.08 -7.84 -15.66
N GLY A 70 10.67 -8.34 -14.57
CA GLY A 70 12.11 -8.58 -14.42
C GLY A 70 12.90 -7.40 -13.84
N ARG A 71 12.29 -6.24 -13.59
CA ARG A 71 12.91 -5.18 -12.79
C ARG A 71 12.92 -5.58 -11.31
N THR A 72 13.84 -4.98 -10.55
CA THR A 72 13.83 -5.10 -9.08
C THR A 72 12.80 -4.16 -8.48
N LEU A 73 12.42 -4.39 -7.20
CA LEU A 73 11.69 -3.44 -6.39
C LEU A 73 12.69 -2.63 -5.57
N ASP A 74 12.75 -1.31 -5.82
CA ASP A 74 13.74 -0.46 -5.16
C ASP A 74 13.25 0.05 -3.80
N TYR A 75 11.95 0.40 -3.70
CA TYR A 75 11.39 1.00 -2.49
C TYR A 75 9.99 0.46 -2.17
N LEU A 76 9.72 0.34 -0.87
CA LEU A 76 8.39 0.16 -0.29
C LEU A 76 8.08 1.35 0.60
N VAL A 77 7.07 2.14 0.26
CA VAL A 77 6.49 3.18 1.12
C VAL A 77 5.43 2.55 1.99
N ILE A 78 5.52 2.77 3.30
CA ILE A 78 4.58 2.26 4.28
C ILE A 78 3.79 3.44 4.85
N ASN A 79 2.57 3.62 4.34
CA ASN A 79 1.67 4.67 4.82
C ASN A 79 0.99 4.25 6.13
N HIS A 80 0.76 2.93 6.32
CA HIS A 80 0.04 2.40 7.47
C HIS A 80 0.57 1.03 7.91
N MET A 81 0.49 0.73 9.21
CA MET A 81 1.02 -0.49 9.82
C MET A 81 -0.07 -1.47 10.29
N GLU A 82 -1.31 -1.27 9.91
CA GLU A 82 -2.33 -2.29 10.08
C GLU A 82 -2.03 -3.52 9.19
N PRO A 83 -2.35 -4.75 9.62
CA PRO A 83 -1.97 -5.96 8.89
C PRO A 83 -2.37 -5.99 7.41
N ASP A 84 -3.49 -5.40 7.06
CA ASP A 84 -3.94 -5.33 5.66
C ASP A 84 -3.16 -4.33 4.78
N HIS A 85 -2.29 -3.53 5.39
CA HIS A 85 -1.33 -2.65 4.71
C HIS A 85 0.12 -3.12 4.83
N CYS A 86 0.44 -3.99 5.78
CA CYS A 86 1.84 -4.29 6.10
C CYS A 86 2.20 -5.79 6.14
N ALA A 87 1.23 -6.72 6.07
CA ALA A 87 1.49 -8.14 6.35
C ALA A 87 2.55 -8.79 5.46
N LEU A 88 2.83 -8.27 4.27
CA LEU A 88 3.81 -8.84 3.32
C LEU A 88 5.18 -8.14 3.33
N ILE A 89 5.48 -7.29 4.31
CA ILE A 89 6.76 -6.59 4.40
C ILE A 89 7.92 -7.59 4.45
N GLU A 90 7.83 -8.64 5.27
CA GLU A 90 8.87 -9.65 5.40
C GLU A 90 9.06 -10.44 4.10
N ASP A 91 7.97 -10.90 3.48
CA ASP A 91 8.02 -11.62 2.20
C ASP A 91 8.68 -10.80 1.09
N LEU A 92 8.35 -9.52 1.01
CA LEU A 92 8.95 -8.60 0.05
C LEU A 92 10.43 -8.36 0.35
N HIS A 93 10.80 -8.19 1.62
CA HIS A 93 12.18 -8.02 2.03
C HIS A 93 13.05 -9.24 1.68
N LEU A 94 12.52 -10.45 1.88
CA LEU A 94 13.21 -11.68 1.51
C LEU A 94 13.33 -11.83 -0.01
N ARG A 95 12.30 -11.41 -0.76
CA ARG A 95 12.28 -11.52 -2.22
C ARG A 95 13.11 -10.46 -2.93
N TYR A 96 13.17 -9.26 -2.36
CA TYR A 96 13.89 -8.10 -2.89
C TYR A 96 14.86 -7.57 -1.82
N PRO A 97 15.99 -8.27 -1.57
CA PRO A 97 16.86 -8.01 -0.42
C PRO A 97 17.52 -6.62 -0.43
N ASP A 98 17.58 -5.96 -1.59
CA ASP A 98 18.13 -4.60 -1.72
C ASP A 98 17.08 -3.50 -1.59
N MET A 99 15.80 -3.88 -1.48
CA MET A 99 14.68 -2.95 -1.30
C MET A 99 14.85 -2.15 -0.01
N LYS A 100 14.63 -0.83 -0.10
CA LYS A 100 14.58 0.06 1.06
C LYS A 100 13.13 0.38 1.44
N LEU A 101 12.91 0.54 2.74
CA LEU A 101 11.60 0.87 3.29
C LEU A 101 11.56 2.35 3.64
N ILE A 102 10.53 3.05 3.19
CA ILE A 102 10.26 4.46 3.47
C ILE A 102 9.08 4.53 4.42
N GLY A 103 9.26 5.19 5.55
CA GLY A 103 8.23 5.37 6.56
C GLY A 103 8.64 6.45 7.56
N ASN A 104 7.76 6.79 8.49
CA ASN A 104 8.10 7.76 9.53
C ASN A 104 8.78 7.10 10.76
N ALA A 105 9.16 7.92 11.73
CA ALA A 105 9.89 7.45 12.91
C ALA A 105 9.13 6.44 13.79
N LYS A 106 7.80 6.35 13.67
CA LYS A 106 6.96 5.39 14.41
C LYS A 106 6.79 4.07 13.67
N THR A 107 6.85 4.08 12.34
CA THR A 107 6.71 2.90 11.47
C THR A 107 7.76 1.83 11.80
N PHE A 108 9.03 2.21 11.91
CA PHE A 108 10.12 1.24 12.07
C PHE A 108 10.12 0.49 13.41
N PRO A 109 9.84 1.12 14.56
CA PRO A 109 9.62 0.37 15.80
C PRO A 109 8.48 -0.64 15.74
N MET A 110 7.41 -0.34 14.99
CA MET A 110 6.30 -1.28 14.79
C MET A 110 6.70 -2.45 13.90
N ILE A 111 7.52 -2.23 12.86
CA ILE A 111 8.09 -3.31 12.04
C ILE A 111 8.94 -4.25 12.89
N ASP A 112 9.78 -3.71 13.76
CA ASP A 112 10.58 -4.52 14.70
C ASP A 112 9.67 -5.33 15.65
N GLN A 113 8.61 -4.72 16.19
CA GLN A 113 7.65 -5.39 17.08
C GLN A 113 6.84 -6.49 16.37
N PHE A 114 6.46 -6.29 15.12
CA PHE A 114 5.59 -7.23 14.39
C PHE A 114 6.38 -8.38 13.78
N TYR A 115 7.57 -8.11 13.27
CA TYR A 115 8.35 -9.07 12.48
C TYR A 115 9.70 -9.43 13.11
N GLY A 116 10.19 -8.69 14.11
CA GLY A 116 11.55 -8.90 14.65
C GLY A 116 12.65 -8.65 13.61
N MET A 117 12.38 -7.80 12.61
CA MET A 117 13.29 -7.57 11.48
C MET A 117 14.31 -6.47 11.81
N ASP A 118 15.59 -6.79 11.68
CA ASP A 118 16.64 -5.77 11.64
C ASP A 118 16.85 -5.30 10.19
N LEU A 119 16.36 -4.14 9.88
CA LEU A 119 16.46 -3.53 8.55
C LEU A 119 17.79 -2.81 8.29
N GLY A 120 18.63 -2.61 9.32
CA GLY A 120 19.92 -1.93 9.20
C GLY A 120 19.82 -0.58 8.48
N ASP A 121 20.59 -0.44 7.39
CA ASP A 121 20.65 0.77 6.54
C ASP A 121 19.54 0.86 5.47
N LYS A 122 18.60 -0.08 5.47
CA LYS A 122 17.47 -0.10 4.52
C LYS A 122 16.30 0.77 4.95
N LYS A 123 16.40 1.45 6.10
CA LYS A 123 15.38 2.38 6.62
C LYS A 123 15.60 3.77 6.05
N ILE A 124 14.54 4.35 5.47
CA ILE A 124 14.48 5.76 5.11
C ILE A 124 13.40 6.38 5.97
N ILE A 125 13.83 7.13 6.99
CA ILE A 125 12.90 7.80 7.91
C ILE A 125 12.59 9.19 7.36
N ILE A 126 11.32 9.41 7.06
CA ILE A 126 10.82 10.69 6.53
C ILE A 126 10.02 11.45 7.58
N LYS A 127 9.88 12.76 7.35
CA LYS A 127 9.14 13.71 8.21
C LYS A 127 8.08 14.45 7.40
N GLU A 128 7.24 15.19 8.12
CA GLU A 128 6.22 16.06 7.53
C GLU A 128 6.81 16.96 6.46
N GLY A 129 6.20 16.96 5.27
CA GLY A 129 6.55 17.81 4.15
C GLY A 129 7.84 17.43 3.41
N GLU A 130 8.54 16.36 3.81
CA GLU A 130 9.69 15.90 3.05
C GLU A 130 9.26 15.31 1.70
N THR A 131 10.17 15.32 0.75
CA THR A 131 9.96 14.83 -0.61
C THR A 131 10.96 13.75 -0.97
N PHE A 132 10.57 12.88 -1.91
CA PHE A 132 11.41 11.83 -2.45
C PHE A 132 11.27 11.77 -3.97
N SER A 133 12.38 11.84 -4.71
CA SER A 133 12.38 11.72 -6.17
C SER A 133 12.60 10.28 -6.60
N CYS A 134 11.73 9.81 -7.48
CA CYS A 134 11.82 8.48 -8.09
C CYS A 134 12.44 8.53 -9.51
N GLY A 135 12.68 9.72 -10.03
CA GLY A 135 13.07 10.05 -11.40
C GLY A 135 12.16 11.15 -11.94
N LYS A 136 11.18 10.81 -12.75
CA LYS A 136 10.12 11.71 -13.25
C LYS A 136 9.16 12.13 -12.12
N HIS A 137 8.84 11.19 -11.22
CA HIS A 137 7.88 11.38 -10.14
C HIS A 137 8.54 11.93 -8.88
N THR A 138 7.83 12.83 -8.20
CA THR A 138 8.20 13.38 -6.88
C THR A 138 7.09 13.10 -5.89
N LEU A 139 7.44 12.38 -4.84
CA LEU A 139 6.54 12.01 -3.75
C LEU A 139 6.67 13.01 -2.60
N HIS A 140 5.54 13.50 -2.09
CA HIS A 140 5.45 14.31 -0.87
C HIS A 140 4.84 13.48 0.24
N PHE A 141 5.39 13.55 1.44
CA PHE A 141 4.89 12.84 2.60
C PHE A 141 4.14 13.77 3.55
N VAL A 142 2.92 13.37 3.90
CA VAL A 142 2.02 14.11 4.77
C VAL A 142 1.71 13.23 5.98
N MET A 143 2.05 13.69 7.18
CA MET A 143 1.75 12.94 8.40
C MET A 143 0.26 13.06 8.74
N ALA A 144 -0.37 11.93 9.01
CA ALA A 144 -1.78 11.83 9.39
C ALA A 144 -1.96 11.07 10.71
N PRO A 145 -1.26 11.48 11.81
CA PRO A 145 -1.27 10.73 13.06
C PRO A 145 -2.68 10.60 13.61
N MET A 146 -3.04 9.39 14.07
CA MET A 146 -4.37 9.02 14.56
C MET A 146 -5.48 9.02 13.51
N VAL A 147 -5.11 8.92 12.23
CA VAL A 147 -6.04 8.66 11.13
C VAL A 147 -5.67 7.30 10.48
N HIS A 148 -6.02 6.12 11.12
CA HIS A 148 -6.59 6.05 12.51
C HIS A 148 -5.53 5.59 13.55
N TRP A 149 -4.34 5.20 13.14
CA TRP A 149 -3.21 4.79 14.01
C TRP A 149 -2.15 5.90 14.14
N PRO A 150 -1.29 5.83 15.19
CA PRO A 150 -0.37 6.93 15.51
C PRO A 150 0.75 7.16 14.48
N GLU A 151 1.08 6.16 13.65
CA GLU A 151 2.10 6.23 12.61
C GLU A 151 1.53 6.53 11.23
N ALA A 152 0.20 6.61 11.08
CA ALA A 152 -0.41 6.83 9.78
C ALA A 152 0.14 8.06 9.06
N MET A 153 0.39 7.91 7.78
CA MET A 153 0.79 8.97 6.87
C MET A 153 0.16 8.78 5.50
N MET A 154 0.23 9.79 4.66
CA MET A 154 -0.21 9.74 3.28
C MET A 154 0.96 10.13 2.37
N THR A 155 0.96 9.61 1.16
CA THR A 155 1.95 9.97 0.14
C THR A 155 1.25 10.59 -1.05
N TYR A 156 1.69 11.78 -1.46
CA TYR A 156 1.16 12.50 -2.62
C TYR A 156 2.18 12.51 -3.75
N ASP A 157 1.81 11.93 -4.89
CA ASP A 157 2.57 12.06 -6.12
C ASP A 157 2.24 13.40 -6.80
N GLU A 158 3.21 14.29 -6.80
CA GLU A 158 3.07 15.63 -7.36
C GLU A 158 2.95 15.61 -8.89
N THR A 159 3.50 14.61 -9.54
CA THR A 159 3.54 14.49 -11.01
C THR A 159 2.18 14.10 -11.58
N ASP A 160 1.62 13.01 -11.10
CA ASP A 160 0.33 12.48 -11.58
C ASP A 160 -0.86 12.99 -10.74
N LYS A 161 -0.62 13.78 -9.67
CA LYS A 161 -1.64 14.30 -8.76
C LYS A 161 -2.44 13.20 -8.05
N VAL A 162 -1.76 12.12 -7.67
CA VAL A 162 -2.35 10.97 -6.98
C VAL A 162 -2.02 11.03 -5.49
N LEU A 163 -3.03 10.86 -4.64
CA LEU A 163 -2.90 10.73 -3.20
C LEU A 163 -3.07 9.26 -2.78
N PHE A 164 -2.02 8.68 -2.19
CA PHE A 164 -2.08 7.38 -1.52
C PHE A 164 -2.42 7.63 -0.05
N SER A 165 -3.68 7.40 0.29
CA SER A 165 -4.27 7.87 1.54
C SER A 165 -4.43 6.80 2.60
N ALA A 166 -3.92 5.57 2.38
CA ALA A 166 -4.20 4.41 3.21
C ALA A 166 -5.72 4.26 3.43
N ASP A 167 -6.20 4.16 4.67
CA ASP A 167 -7.62 4.00 5.01
C ASP A 167 -8.46 5.28 4.88
N ALA A 168 -7.82 6.43 4.86
CA ALA A 168 -8.57 7.66 4.74
C ALA A 168 -9.37 7.68 3.42
N PHE A 169 -10.64 8.07 3.51
CA PHE A 169 -11.61 8.10 2.40
C PHE A 169 -11.99 6.70 1.86
N GLY A 170 -11.56 5.62 2.52
CA GLY A 170 -11.85 4.25 2.11
C GLY A 170 -13.30 3.83 2.32
N THR A 171 -13.66 2.70 1.74
CA THR A 171 -14.93 1.99 1.95
C THR A 171 -14.71 0.49 1.83
N PHE A 172 -15.54 -0.31 2.49
CA PHE A 172 -15.50 -1.76 2.34
C PHE A 172 -16.14 -2.21 1.03
N GLY A 173 -15.59 -3.27 0.46
CA GLY A 173 -16.13 -3.97 -0.69
C GLY A 173 -15.03 -4.50 -1.60
N ALA A 174 -15.19 -5.73 -2.06
CA ALA A 174 -14.33 -6.27 -3.09
C ALA A 174 -14.65 -5.62 -4.44
N LEU A 175 -13.61 -5.25 -5.19
CA LEU A 175 -13.75 -4.65 -6.51
C LEU A 175 -14.17 -5.69 -7.55
N ASP A 176 -15.13 -5.36 -8.40
CA ASP A 176 -15.68 -6.23 -9.45
C ASP A 176 -14.99 -6.04 -10.81
N GLY A 177 -13.66 -5.86 -10.79
CA GLY A 177 -12.85 -5.63 -11.99
C GLY A 177 -12.71 -4.17 -12.38
N VAL A 178 -13.33 -3.27 -11.62
CA VAL A 178 -13.24 -1.81 -11.73
C VAL A 178 -12.46 -1.25 -10.54
N ILE A 179 -11.78 -0.11 -10.71
CA ILE A 179 -11.02 0.56 -9.64
C ILE A 179 -11.28 2.06 -9.55
N PHE A 180 -12.01 2.63 -10.50
CA PHE A 180 -12.33 4.05 -10.52
C PHE A 180 -13.76 4.29 -10.08
N ASN A 181 -13.99 5.39 -9.37
CA ASN A 181 -15.30 5.73 -8.81
C ASN A 181 -16.38 6.04 -9.86
N ASP A 182 -16.00 6.40 -11.05
CA ASP A 182 -16.92 6.59 -12.19
C ASP A 182 -17.30 5.26 -12.87
N GLU A 183 -16.66 4.17 -12.49
CA GLU A 183 -16.97 2.80 -12.94
C GLU A 183 -17.92 2.07 -11.96
N MET A 184 -18.25 2.64 -10.79
CA MET A 184 -19.02 1.96 -9.73
C MET A 184 -19.85 2.95 -8.91
N ASP A 185 -20.97 2.46 -8.35
CA ASP A 185 -21.78 3.22 -7.40
C ASP A 185 -21.25 3.07 -5.97
N PHE A 186 -20.96 4.19 -5.33
CA PHE A 186 -20.57 4.24 -3.92
C PHE A 186 -21.74 4.71 -3.06
N ASP A 187 -22.38 3.80 -2.35
CA ASP A 187 -23.42 4.14 -1.37
C ASP A 187 -22.85 4.78 -0.10
N GLN A 188 -21.55 4.58 0.17
CA GLN A 188 -20.88 5.04 1.38
C GLN A 188 -19.39 5.30 1.13
N ILE A 189 -18.98 6.56 1.09
CA ILE A 189 -17.58 6.99 1.09
C ILE A 189 -17.24 7.52 2.50
N GLY A 190 -16.00 7.22 2.97
CA GLY A 190 -15.42 7.91 4.12
C GLY A 190 -15.73 7.30 5.47
N ARG A 191 -15.94 6.00 5.54
CA ARG A 191 -15.77 5.27 6.80
C ARG A 191 -14.33 4.79 6.91
N ALA A 192 -13.42 5.71 7.25
CA ALA A 192 -12.27 5.30 8.01
C ALA A 192 -12.79 4.73 9.34
N HIS A 193 -12.20 3.66 9.81
CA HIS A 193 -12.61 3.02 11.07
C HIS A 193 -12.55 4.03 12.21
N VAL A 194 -13.69 4.33 12.80
CA VAL A 194 -13.82 5.13 14.01
C VAL A 194 -14.31 4.20 15.10
#